data_27cfd9caac3c6ca1538758adc8a1e1b8
#
_entry.id   27cfd9caac3c6ca1538758adc8a1e1b8
#
_cell.length_a   1.000
_cell.length_b   1.000
_cell.length_c   1.000
_cell.angle_alpha   90.00
_cell.angle_beta   90.00
_cell.angle_gamma   90.00
#
_symmetry.space_group_name_H-M   'P 1'
#
loop_
_entity.id
_entity.type
_entity.pdbx_description
1 polymer ?
#
loop_
_entity_poly.entity_id
_entity_poly.type
_entity_poly.pdbx_seq_one_letter_code
_entity_poly.pdbx_strand_id
1 'polypeptide(L)'
;MAVKIRFKRMGRKKSPFYRIVAIDSTEKRSGKEIERLGWFNSISSKHEYNIKEDLVLKWLKDGAIPSEAVSSLFRRTGLSYKWHLISEGKTEKEISTLLEKWANDEEERRKKK
;
A
#
# COMPACT_ATOMS: atom_id res chain seq x y z
N MET A 1 -11.67 17.19 -6.72
CA MET A 1 -10.55 17.22 -5.77
C MET A 1 -9.68 15.98 -5.97
N ALA A 2 -8.42 16.16 -6.31
CA ALA A 2 -7.52 15.03 -6.53
C ALA A 2 -6.91 14.59 -5.20
N VAL A 3 -7.04 13.31 -4.90
CA VAL A 3 -6.48 12.72 -3.67
C VAL A 3 -5.31 11.82 -4.05
N LYS A 4 -4.21 11.93 -3.31
CA LYS A 4 -3.04 11.06 -3.47
C LYS A 4 -2.86 10.19 -2.23
N ILE A 5 -2.34 8.99 -2.45
CA ILE A 5 -1.91 8.11 -1.36
C ILE A 5 -0.39 8.19 -1.36
N ARG A 6 0.19 8.65 -0.26
CA ARG A 6 1.64 8.83 -0.19
C ARG A 6 2.17 8.55 1.22
N PHE A 7 3.50 8.41 1.31
CA PHE A 7 4.17 8.31 2.60
C PHE A 7 4.32 9.68 3.24
N LYS A 8 4.09 9.74 4.55
CA LYS A 8 4.37 10.90 5.36
C LYS A 8 5.46 10.50 6.36
N ARG A 9 6.61 11.16 6.30
CA ARG A 9 7.71 10.87 7.20
C ARG A 9 7.39 11.33 8.62
N MET A 10 7.61 10.43 9.58
CA MET A 10 7.44 10.69 11.01
C MET A 10 8.64 10.12 11.74
N GLY A 11 8.70 10.33 13.05
CA GLY A 11 9.79 9.80 13.86
C GLY A 11 10.99 10.74 13.95
N ARG A 12 12.08 10.23 14.48
CA ARG A 12 13.30 11.01 14.74
C ARG A 12 14.20 11.06 13.50
N LYS A 13 15.14 12.03 13.49
CA LYS A 13 16.07 12.24 12.37
C LYS A 13 16.83 10.97 11.94
N LYS A 14 17.23 10.11 12.88
CA LYS A 14 17.98 8.88 12.61
C LYS A 14 17.10 7.63 12.59
N SER A 15 15.80 7.76 12.83
CA SER A 15 14.87 6.66 12.89
C SER A 15 13.60 7.03 12.14
N PRO A 16 13.65 7.14 10.80
CA PRO A 16 12.47 7.51 10.03
C PRO A 16 11.42 6.42 10.08
N PHE A 17 10.20 6.86 10.28
CA PHE A 17 9.01 6.02 10.28
C PHE A 17 8.03 6.66 9.32
N TYR A 18 7.40 5.86 8.48
CA TYR A 18 6.51 6.38 7.45
C TYR A 18 5.07 5.95 7.72
N ARG A 19 4.14 6.89 7.61
CA ARG A 19 2.72 6.59 7.57
C ARG A 19 2.24 6.65 6.13
N ILE A 20 1.31 5.76 5.80
CA ILE A 20 0.64 5.78 4.50
C ILE A 20 -0.63 6.59 4.70
N VAL A 21 -0.78 7.67 3.95
CA VAL A 21 -1.89 8.60 4.16
C VAL A 21 -2.59 8.95 2.83
N ALA A 22 -3.89 9.20 2.92
CA ALA A 22 -4.64 9.84 1.85
C ALA A 22 -4.61 11.34 2.10
N ILE A 23 -4.19 12.10 1.10
CA ILE A 23 -4.00 13.55 1.23
C ILE A 23 -4.38 14.25 -0.07
N ASP A 24 -4.86 15.49 0.04
CA ASP A 24 -5.14 16.32 -1.13
C ASP A 24 -3.84 16.57 -1.88
N SER A 25 -3.87 16.41 -3.21
CA SER A 25 -2.68 16.57 -4.06
C SER A 25 -2.05 17.96 -3.99
N THR A 26 -2.81 18.97 -3.57
CA THR A 26 -2.32 20.34 -3.45
C THR A 26 -1.64 20.62 -2.11
N GLU A 27 -1.78 19.73 -1.14
CA GLU A 27 -1.17 19.91 0.17
C GLU A 27 0.34 19.67 0.15
N LYS A 28 1.06 20.40 1.00
CA LYS A 28 2.49 20.22 1.19
C LYS A 28 2.78 18.89 1.87
N ARG A 29 4.04 18.43 1.83
CA ARG A 29 4.48 17.19 2.46
C ARG A 29 4.07 17.09 3.93
N SER A 30 4.12 18.19 4.66
CA SER A 30 3.74 18.26 6.07
C SER A 30 2.28 18.65 6.27
N GLY A 31 1.51 18.71 5.17
CA GLY A 31 0.12 19.13 5.21
C GLY A 31 -0.79 18.14 5.93
N LYS A 32 -2.00 18.60 6.18
CA LYS A 32 -3.01 17.81 6.90
C LYS A 32 -3.51 16.66 6.04
N GLU A 33 -3.37 15.45 6.54
CA GLU A 33 -3.89 14.26 5.88
C GLU A 33 -5.40 14.13 6.05
N ILE A 34 -6.06 13.54 5.03
CA ILE A 34 -7.49 13.25 5.09
C ILE A 34 -7.73 12.01 5.95
N GLU A 35 -6.91 10.96 5.74
CA GLU A 35 -7.06 9.69 6.45
C GLU A 35 -5.72 8.96 6.51
N ARG A 36 -5.47 8.27 7.61
CA ARG A 36 -4.30 7.40 7.76
C ARG A 36 -4.66 5.99 7.36
N LEU A 37 -3.89 5.43 6.41
CA LEU A 37 -4.15 4.12 5.82
C LEU A 37 -3.24 3.02 6.33
N GLY A 38 -2.19 3.37 7.05
CA GLY A 38 -1.25 2.40 7.59
C GLY A 38 0.09 3.01 7.90
N TRP A 39 1.09 2.14 8.07
CA TRP A 39 2.46 2.57 8.36
C TRP A 39 3.47 1.61 7.75
N PHE A 40 4.69 2.10 7.59
CA PHE A 40 5.82 1.33 7.08
C PHE A 40 7.10 1.71 7.83
N ASN A 41 7.80 0.71 8.34
CA ASN A 41 9.08 0.91 9.03
C ASN A 41 10.21 0.40 8.14
N SER A 42 10.95 1.32 7.54
CA SER A 42 12.04 0.97 6.62
C SER A 42 13.34 0.57 7.31
N ILE A 43 13.47 0.89 8.60
CA ILE A 43 14.70 0.60 9.37
C ILE A 43 14.77 -0.84 9.82
N SER A 44 13.63 -1.45 10.12
CA SER A 44 13.59 -2.84 10.52
C SER A 44 14.15 -3.72 9.41
N SER A 45 15.01 -4.68 9.77
CA SER A 45 15.55 -5.64 8.82
C SER A 45 14.47 -6.46 8.14
N LYS A 46 13.31 -6.55 8.75
CA LYS A 46 12.14 -7.27 8.21
C LYS A 46 11.20 -6.35 7.41
N HIS A 47 11.51 -5.05 7.33
CA HIS A 47 10.66 -4.06 6.64
C HIS A 47 9.20 -4.19 7.06
N GLU A 48 8.96 -4.07 8.37
CA GLU A 48 7.63 -4.21 8.94
C GLU A 48 6.67 -3.15 8.41
N TYR A 49 5.44 -3.56 8.18
CA TYR A 49 4.39 -2.67 7.72
C TYR A 49 3.03 -3.15 8.21
N ASN A 50 2.07 -2.24 8.21
CA ASN A 50 0.67 -2.56 8.44
C ASN A 50 -0.16 -1.67 7.50
N ILE A 51 -0.96 -2.28 6.66
CA ILE A 51 -1.79 -1.59 5.68
C ILE A 51 -3.25 -1.93 5.96
N LYS A 52 -4.07 -0.90 6.11
CA LYS A 52 -5.53 -1.05 6.23
C LYS A 52 -6.08 -1.24 4.82
N GLU A 53 -6.05 -2.46 4.32
CA GLU A 53 -6.40 -2.78 2.93
C GLU A 53 -7.78 -2.27 2.52
N ASP A 54 -8.78 -2.44 3.37
CA ASP A 54 -10.15 -2.02 3.07
C ASP A 54 -10.22 -0.51 2.80
N LEU A 55 -9.54 0.28 3.60
CA LEU A 55 -9.48 1.73 3.42
C LEU A 55 -8.73 2.12 2.15
N VAL A 56 -7.61 1.47 1.88
CA VAL A 56 -6.82 1.72 0.67
C VAL A 56 -7.65 1.40 -0.57
N LEU A 57 -8.31 0.24 -0.59
CA LEU A 57 -9.14 -0.16 -1.72
C LEU A 57 -10.31 0.81 -1.95
N LYS A 58 -10.90 1.31 -0.87
CA LYS A 58 -11.95 2.33 -0.94
C LYS A 58 -11.44 3.61 -1.62
N TRP A 59 -10.27 4.09 -1.22
CA TRP A 59 -9.66 5.28 -1.81
C TRP A 59 -9.28 5.07 -3.27
N LEU A 60 -8.74 3.91 -3.62
CA LEU A 60 -8.41 3.56 -5.01
C LEU A 60 -9.68 3.54 -5.87
N LYS A 61 -10.77 2.99 -5.34
CA LYS A 61 -12.05 2.97 -6.03
C LYS A 61 -12.58 4.39 -6.29
N ASP A 62 -12.34 5.30 -5.34
CA ASP A 62 -12.74 6.71 -5.45
C ASP A 62 -11.79 7.54 -6.34
N GLY A 63 -10.77 6.92 -6.90
CA GLY A 63 -9.86 7.58 -7.83
C GLY A 63 -8.57 8.13 -7.23
N ALA A 64 -8.26 7.80 -5.97
CA ALA A 64 -7.00 8.23 -5.36
C ALA A 64 -5.81 7.61 -6.10
N ILE A 65 -4.77 8.40 -6.29
CA ILE A 65 -3.57 7.97 -7.03
C ILE A 65 -2.42 7.72 -6.05
N PRO A 66 -1.90 6.48 -5.95
CA PRO A 66 -0.75 6.22 -5.10
C PRO A 66 0.53 6.80 -5.70
N SER A 67 1.42 7.30 -4.84
CA SER A 67 2.73 7.75 -5.29
C SER A 67 3.55 6.53 -5.75
N GLU A 68 4.64 6.79 -6.46
CA GLU A 68 5.49 5.72 -6.99
C GLU A 68 6.05 4.83 -5.86
N ALA A 69 6.48 5.42 -4.76
CA ALA A 69 6.99 4.68 -3.61
C ALA A 69 5.91 3.81 -2.96
N VAL A 70 4.70 4.35 -2.79
CA VAL A 70 3.56 3.61 -2.24
C VAL A 70 3.13 2.50 -3.18
N SER A 71 3.09 2.77 -4.49
CA SER A 71 2.78 1.77 -5.51
C SER A 71 3.74 0.60 -5.46
N SER A 72 5.03 0.88 -5.26
CA SER A 72 6.06 -0.14 -5.12
C SER A 72 5.80 -1.04 -3.91
N LEU A 73 5.44 -0.45 -2.77
CA LEU A 73 5.08 -1.20 -1.57
C LEU A 73 3.85 -2.07 -1.81
N PHE A 74 2.81 -1.52 -2.43
CA PHE A 74 1.58 -2.27 -2.73
C PHE A 74 1.84 -3.46 -3.65
N ARG A 75 2.76 -3.33 -4.61
CA ARG A 75 3.15 -4.45 -5.48
C ARG A 75 3.83 -5.56 -4.68
N ARG A 76 4.71 -5.20 -3.75
CA ARG A 76 5.42 -6.18 -2.92
C ARG A 76 4.52 -6.91 -1.95
N THR A 77 3.47 -6.26 -1.47
CA THR A 77 2.52 -6.85 -0.50
C THR A 77 1.37 -7.60 -1.16
N GLY A 78 1.25 -7.52 -2.48
CA GLY A 78 0.15 -8.14 -3.22
C GLY A 78 -1.12 -7.30 -3.29
N LEU A 79 -1.12 -6.11 -2.67
CA LEU A 79 -2.30 -5.25 -2.67
C LEU A 79 -2.63 -4.72 -4.07
N SER A 80 -1.62 -4.39 -4.87
CA SER A 80 -1.82 -3.98 -6.27
C SER A 80 -2.49 -5.08 -7.07
N TYR A 81 -2.07 -6.31 -6.87
CA TYR A 81 -2.67 -7.46 -7.55
C TYR A 81 -4.12 -7.65 -7.11
N LYS A 82 -4.39 -7.55 -5.80
CA LYS A 82 -5.74 -7.64 -5.27
C LYS A 82 -6.65 -6.56 -5.88
N TRP A 83 -6.17 -5.34 -5.96
CA TRP A 83 -6.91 -4.24 -6.59
C TRP A 83 -7.21 -4.52 -8.06
N HIS A 84 -6.22 -5.04 -8.78
CA HIS A 84 -6.40 -5.42 -10.19
C HIS A 84 -7.51 -6.46 -10.36
N LEU A 85 -7.52 -7.50 -9.51
CA LEU A 85 -8.55 -8.54 -9.54
C LEU A 85 -9.95 -7.99 -9.23
N ILE A 86 -10.04 -7.09 -8.26
CA ILE A 86 -11.31 -6.41 -7.92
C ILE A 86 -11.79 -5.58 -9.12
N SER A 87 -10.88 -4.88 -9.78
CA SER A 87 -11.20 -4.05 -10.95
C SER A 87 -11.70 -4.87 -12.12
N GLU A 88 -11.26 -6.13 -12.24
CA GLU A 88 -11.71 -7.05 -13.27
C GLU A 88 -13.07 -7.68 -12.96
N GLY A 89 -13.63 -7.42 -11.77
CA GLY A 89 -14.92 -7.97 -11.36
C GLY A 89 -14.87 -9.40 -10.85
N LYS A 90 -13.70 -9.87 -10.41
CA LYS A 90 -13.57 -11.21 -9.82
C LYS A 90 -14.33 -11.31 -8.50
N THR A 91 -14.86 -12.50 -8.20
CA THR A 91 -15.54 -12.75 -6.92
C THR A 91 -14.52 -12.86 -5.79
N GLU A 92 -14.95 -12.66 -4.54
CA GLU A 92 -14.08 -12.79 -3.37
C GLU A 92 -13.39 -14.14 -3.30
N LYS A 93 -14.11 -15.21 -3.65
CA LYS A 93 -13.57 -16.57 -3.65
C LYS A 93 -12.43 -16.72 -4.67
N GLU A 94 -12.63 -16.20 -5.88
CA GLU A 94 -11.62 -16.22 -6.92
C GLU A 94 -10.40 -15.39 -6.52
N ILE A 95 -10.63 -14.22 -5.92
CA ILE A 95 -9.56 -13.34 -5.44
C ILE A 95 -8.73 -14.04 -4.38
N SER A 96 -9.37 -14.68 -3.41
CA SER A 96 -8.67 -15.41 -2.34
C SER A 96 -7.78 -16.52 -2.90
N THR A 97 -8.30 -17.31 -3.84
CA THR A 97 -7.56 -18.40 -4.49
C THR A 97 -6.35 -17.87 -5.24
N LEU A 98 -6.52 -16.80 -6.03
CA LEU A 98 -5.44 -16.22 -6.81
C LEU A 98 -4.39 -15.55 -5.93
N LEU A 99 -4.78 -14.94 -4.83
CA LEU A 99 -3.83 -14.34 -3.88
C LEU A 99 -3.00 -15.40 -3.16
N GLU A 100 -3.58 -16.52 -2.80
CA GLU A 100 -2.84 -17.64 -2.22
C GLU A 100 -1.78 -18.16 -3.19
N LYS A 101 -2.17 -18.34 -4.45
CA LYS A 101 -1.24 -18.77 -5.51
C LYS A 101 -0.11 -17.76 -5.68
N TRP A 102 -0.44 -16.48 -5.71
CA TRP A 102 0.56 -15.41 -5.82
C TRP A 102 1.56 -15.45 -4.66
N ALA A 103 1.06 -15.61 -3.42
CA ALA A 103 1.90 -15.67 -2.24
C ALA A 103 2.85 -16.87 -2.27
N ASN A 104 2.36 -18.03 -2.71
CA ASN A 104 3.16 -19.23 -2.86
C ASN A 104 4.25 -19.06 -3.91
N ASP A 105 3.92 -18.47 -5.05
CA ASP A 105 4.87 -18.20 -6.13
C ASP A 105 5.96 -17.23 -5.69
N GLU A 106 5.61 -16.20 -4.92
CA GLU A 106 6.58 -15.25 -4.37
C GLU A 106 7.52 -15.90 -3.37
N GLU A 107 6.99 -16.79 -2.53
CA GLU A 107 7.81 -17.54 -1.58
C GLU A 107 8.82 -18.44 -2.29
N GLU A 108 8.41 -19.12 -3.35
CA GLU A 108 9.29 -19.92 -4.16
C GLU A 108 10.39 -19.09 -4.83
N ARG A 109 10.06 -17.92 -5.34
CA ARG A 109 11.04 -17.00 -5.92
C ARG A 109 12.09 -16.59 -4.91
N ARG A 110 11.70 -16.33 -3.68
CA ARG A 110 12.64 -15.98 -2.59
C ARG A 110 13.58 -17.12 -2.26
N LYS A 111 13.09 -18.36 -2.32
CA LYS A 111 13.91 -19.55 -2.06
C LYS A 111 14.93 -19.82 -3.14
N LYS A 112 14.66 -19.40 -4.36
CA LYS A 112 15.56 -19.61 -5.52
C LYS A 112 16.70 -18.59 -5.61
N LYS A 113 16.68 -17.58 -4.80
CA LYS A 113 17.77 -16.61 -4.69
C LYS A 113 18.79 -17.07 -3.62
#